data_44a351efe6db2c5c752783a1c0258474
#
_entry.id   44a351efe6db2c5c752783a1c0258474
#
_cell.length_a   1.000
_cell.length_b   1.000
_cell.length_c   1.000
_cell.angle_alpha   90.00
_cell.angle_beta   90.00
_cell.angle_gamma   90.00
#
_symmetry.space_group_name_H-M   'P 1'
#
loop_
_entity.id
_entity.type
_entity.pdbx_description
1 polymer ?
#
loop_
_entity_poly.entity_id
_entity_poly.type
_entity_poly.pdbx_seq_one_letter_code
_entity_poly.pdbx_strand_id
1 'polypeptide(L)'
;MRTPRVEFDLGKIRADSTILCERLRSVGIDVKGVTKGVGGDSQIAAAMLDGGVTGLADARLSNVLKLRTNGINCPIALIRSPMHDQLAELVASCNISYHSDLTTLDLLGQAARDAN
;
A
#
# COMPACT_ATOMS: atom_id res chain seq x y z
N MET A 1 19.77 18.32 24.70
CA MET A 1 19.74 18.60 23.25
C MET A 1 18.46 18.01 22.66
N ARG A 2 17.73 18.82 21.93
CA ARG A 2 16.54 18.30 21.22
C ARG A 2 16.97 17.71 19.88
N THR A 3 16.56 16.48 19.60
CA THR A 3 16.76 15.87 18.28
C THR A 3 15.68 16.34 17.32
N PRO A 4 15.97 16.50 16.03
CA PRO A 4 14.94 16.71 15.02
C PRO A 4 13.91 15.60 15.08
N ARG A 5 12.63 15.96 14.93
CA ARG A 5 11.53 14.98 14.91
C ARG A 5 10.51 15.37 13.85
N VAL A 6 9.81 14.37 13.34
CA VAL A 6 8.66 14.55 12.46
C VAL A 6 7.42 14.17 13.24
N GLU A 7 6.41 15.01 13.21
CA GLU A 7 5.13 14.75 13.85
C GLU A 7 4.07 14.55 12.77
N PHE A 8 3.21 13.55 12.98
CA PHE A 8 2.08 13.27 12.10
C PHE A 8 0.78 13.49 12.88
N ASP A 9 -0.09 14.34 12.37
CA ASP A 9 -1.41 14.56 12.93
C ASP A 9 -2.40 13.62 12.21
N LEU A 10 -2.78 12.54 12.87
CA LEU A 10 -3.65 11.52 12.29
C LEU A 10 -5.05 12.07 11.98
N GLY A 11 -5.54 13.02 12.78
CA GLY A 11 -6.83 13.66 12.54
C GLY A 11 -6.82 14.48 11.25
N LYS A 12 -5.74 15.20 10.98
CA LYS A 12 -5.57 15.98 9.74
C LYS A 12 -5.42 15.05 8.53
N ILE A 13 -4.64 13.98 8.65
CA ILE A 13 -4.49 12.97 7.58
C ILE A 13 -5.86 12.38 7.22
N ARG A 14 -6.66 12.01 8.20
CA ARG A 14 -8.01 11.50 7.97
C ARG A 14 -8.89 12.54 7.30
N ALA A 15 -8.90 13.78 7.78
CA ALA A 15 -9.72 14.86 7.22
C ALA A 15 -9.34 15.17 5.77
N ASP A 16 -8.05 15.27 5.46
CA ASP A 16 -7.55 15.49 4.10
C ASP A 16 -7.91 14.33 3.17
N SER A 17 -7.79 13.10 3.66
CA SER A 17 -8.21 11.90 2.92
C SER A 17 -9.70 11.94 2.60
N THR A 18 -10.53 12.33 3.55
CA THR A 18 -11.98 12.46 3.35
C THR A 18 -12.31 13.47 2.26
N ILE A 19 -11.71 14.65 2.31
CA ILE A 19 -11.96 15.72 1.33
C ILE A 19 -11.56 15.25 -0.08
N LEU A 20 -10.38 14.67 -0.21
CA LEU A 20 -9.87 14.19 -1.50
C LEU A 20 -10.72 13.04 -2.05
N CYS A 21 -11.04 12.05 -1.20
CA CYS A 21 -11.81 10.89 -1.61
C CYS A 21 -13.23 11.27 -2.03
N GLU A 22 -13.90 12.16 -1.30
CA GLU A 22 -15.23 12.63 -1.68
C GLU A 22 -15.23 13.35 -3.02
N ARG A 23 -14.25 14.24 -3.22
CA ARG A 23 -14.12 14.99 -4.48
C ARG A 23 -13.89 14.08 -5.67
N LEU A 24 -13.00 13.10 -5.56
CA LEU A 24 -12.68 12.19 -6.67
C LEU A 24 -13.78 11.16 -6.90
N ARG A 25 -14.41 10.68 -5.83
CA ARG A 25 -15.54 9.75 -5.96
C ARG A 25 -16.72 10.35 -6.71
N SER A 26 -16.94 11.66 -6.59
CA SER A 26 -18.00 12.35 -7.34
C SER A 26 -17.82 12.27 -8.85
N VAL A 27 -16.61 11.98 -9.33
CA VAL A 27 -16.29 11.77 -10.75
C VAL A 27 -15.86 10.33 -11.05
N GLY A 28 -16.18 9.39 -10.16
CA GLY A 28 -15.95 7.95 -10.37
C GLY A 28 -14.51 7.47 -10.17
N ILE A 29 -13.70 8.21 -9.41
CA ILE A 29 -12.30 7.84 -9.15
C ILE A 29 -12.13 7.44 -7.69
N ASP A 30 -11.60 6.23 -7.46
CA ASP A 30 -11.16 5.77 -6.15
C ASP A 30 -9.72 6.17 -5.87
N VAL A 31 -9.39 6.31 -4.58
CA VAL A 31 -8.06 6.74 -4.13
C VAL A 31 -7.39 5.62 -3.35
N LYS A 32 -6.12 5.35 -3.66
CA LYS A 32 -5.24 4.52 -2.83
C LYS A 32 -4.27 5.40 -2.07
N GLY A 33 -4.12 5.12 -0.78
CA GLY A 33 -3.15 5.82 0.08
C GLY A 33 -1.76 5.22 -0.07
N VAL A 34 -0.77 6.05 -0.38
CA VAL A 34 0.63 5.60 -0.54
C VAL A 34 1.38 5.74 0.77
N THR A 35 1.93 4.63 1.29
CA THR A 35 2.59 4.56 2.59
C THR A 35 4.12 4.53 2.52
N LYS A 36 4.71 4.54 1.33
CA LYS A 36 6.17 4.43 1.18
C LYS A 36 6.94 5.55 1.86
N GLY A 37 6.42 6.78 1.82
CA GLY A 37 7.07 7.95 2.41
C GLY A 37 7.05 7.96 3.94
N VAL A 38 6.26 7.12 4.56
CA VAL A 38 6.11 7.00 6.02
C VAL A 38 6.47 5.59 6.52
N GLY A 39 7.23 4.84 5.71
CA GLY A 39 7.75 3.53 6.10
C GLY A 39 6.70 2.46 6.39
N GLY A 40 5.52 2.55 5.78
CA GLY A 40 4.44 1.60 6.02
C GLY A 40 3.87 1.68 7.44
N ASP A 41 3.80 2.88 8.01
CA ASP A 41 3.23 3.07 9.34
C ASP A 41 1.74 2.72 9.35
N SER A 42 1.35 1.80 10.23
CA SER A 42 -0.02 1.27 10.28
C SER A 42 -1.03 2.28 10.84
N GLN A 43 -0.64 3.19 11.70
CA GLN A 43 -1.53 4.22 12.24
C GLN A 43 -1.86 5.26 11.16
N ILE A 44 -0.86 5.66 10.37
CA ILE A 44 -1.07 6.57 9.23
C ILE A 44 -1.94 5.89 8.18
N ALA A 45 -1.66 4.62 7.87
CA ALA A 45 -2.48 3.82 6.96
C ALA A 45 -3.95 3.75 7.41
N ALA A 46 -4.17 3.47 8.69
CA ALA A 46 -5.52 3.42 9.27
C ALA A 46 -6.23 4.77 9.17
N ALA A 47 -5.54 5.88 9.42
CA ALA A 47 -6.11 7.22 9.28
C ALA A 47 -6.56 7.53 7.84
N MET A 48 -5.77 7.12 6.84
CA MET A 48 -6.16 7.26 5.43
C MET A 48 -7.36 6.38 5.08
N LEU A 49 -7.40 5.14 5.57
CA LEU A 49 -8.54 4.23 5.37
C LEU A 49 -9.81 4.77 6.02
N ASP A 50 -9.72 5.28 7.24
CA ASP A 50 -10.84 5.93 7.93
C ASP A 50 -11.33 7.16 7.17
N GLY A 51 -10.47 7.83 6.46
CA GLY A 51 -10.79 8.97 5.60
C GLY A 51 -11.43 8.59 4.27
N GLY A 52 -11.44 7.29 3.90
CA GLY A 52 -12.17 6.82 2.74
C GLY A 52 -11.34 6.33 1.56
N VAL A 53 -10.00 6.19 1.69
CA VAL A 53 -9.22 5.52 0.65
C VAL A 53 -9.66 4.06 0.55
N THR A 54 -9.71 3.53 -0.67
CA THR A 54 -10.23 2.18 -0.94
C THR A 54 -9.17 1.09 -0.82
N GLY A 55 -7.94 1.48 -0.64
CA GLY A 55 -6.80 0.58 -0.48
C GLY A 55 -5.52 1.37 -0.29
N LEU A 56 -4.42 0.65 -0.18
CA LEU A 56 -3.10 1.23 0.01
C LEU A 56 -2.16 0.86 -1.14
N ALA A 57 -1.05 1.57 -1.22
CA ALA A 57 0.04 1.24 -2.14
C ALA A 57 1.38 1.52 -1.45
N ASP A 58 2.36 0.67 -1.71
CA ASP A 58 3.72 0.86 -1.23
C ASP A 58 4.74 0.34 -2.24
N ALA A 59 5.93 0.89 -2.22
CA ALA A 59 7.02 0.48 -3.12
C ALA A 59 7.86 -0.66 -2.54
N ARG A 60 7.73 -0.95 -1.24
CA ARG A 60 8.54 -1.95 -0.55
C ARG A 60 7.66 -3.07 0.02
N LEU A 61 7.97 -4.30 -0.37
CA LEU A 61 7.26 -5.46 0.14
C LEU A 61 7.40 -5.58 1.68
N SER A 62 8.54 -5.21 2.24
CA SER A 62 8.73 -5.17 3.69
C SER A 62 7.73 -4.26 4.41
N ASN A 63 7.37 -3.12 3.81
CA ASN A 63 6.34 -2.24 4.34
C ASN A 63 4.95 -2.89 4.25
N VAL A 64 4.66 -3.56 3.15
CA VAL A 64 3.39 -4.30 2.98
C VAL A 64 3.25 -5.38 4.05
N LEU A 65 4.30 -6.16 4.27
CA LEU A 65 4.31 -7.21 5.30
C LEU A 65 4.09 -6.62 6.70
N LYS A 66 4.72 -5.49 6.99
CA LYS A 66 4.53 -4.75 8.24
C LYS A 66 3.07 -4.30 8.42
N LEU A 67 2.44 -3.77 7.37
CA LEU A 67 1.03 -3.39 7.40
C LEU A 67 0.14 -4.61 7.68
N ARG A 68 0.38 -5.74 7.00
CA ARG A 68 -0.37 -6.99 7.22
C ARG A 68 -0.21 -7.51 8.66
N THR A 69 1.01 -7.51 9.18
CA THR A 69 1.30 -7.91 10.57
C THR A 69 0.54 -7.04 11.57
N ASN A 70 0.34 -5.76 11.26
CA ASN A 70 -0.41 -4.83 12.11
C ASN A 70 -1.93 -4.81 11.82
N GLY A 71 -2.46 -5.81 11.14
CA GLY A 71 -3.89 -6.01 10.96
C GLY A 71 -4.54 -5.22 9.84
N ILE A 72 -3.76 -4.64 8.93
CA ILE A 72 -4.30 -3.95 7.75
C ILE A 72 -4.72 -5.00 6.71
N ASN A 73 -6.00 -5.10 6.43
CA ASN A 73 -6.58 -6.13 5.55
C ASN A 73 -7.12 -5.60 4.22
N CYS A 74 -7.05 -4.30 3.97
CA CYS A 74 -7.50 -3.71 2.71
C CYS A 74 -6.69 -4.20 1.51
N PRO A 75 -7.16 -3.98 0.27
CA PRO A 75 -6.33 -4.22 -0.91
C PRO A 75 -5.06 -3.36 -0.88
N ILE A 76 -3.91 -3.98 -1.17
CA ILE A 76 -2.62 -3.29 -1.25
C ILE A 76 -1.98 -3.55 -2.61
N ALA A 77 -1.50 -2.48 -3.24
CA ALA A 77 -0.76 -2.52 -4.47
C ALA A 77 0.74 -2.36 -4.21
N LEU A 78 1.56 -3.21 -4.82
CA LEU A 78 3.01 -3.00 -4.87
C LEU A 78 3.32 -2.17 -6.13
N ILE A 79 3.85 -0.96 -5.94
CA ILE A 79 4.08 0.01 -7.02
C ILE A 79 5.53 0.11 -7.47
N ARG A 80 6.34 -0.89 -7.16
CA ARG A 80 7.70 -1.07 -7.66
C ARG A 80 7.85 -2.54 -8.08
N SER A 81 8.55 -2.79 -9.19
CA SER A 81 8.86 -4.17 -9.60
C SER A 81 9.59 -4.92 -8.49
N PRO A 82 9.12 -6.11 -8.11
CA PRO A 82 9.75 -6.90 -7.04
C PRO A 82 11.04 -7.56 -7.52
N MET A 83 11.87 -7.98 -6.58
CA MET A 83 12.92 -8.94 -6.84
C MET A 83 12.32 -10.34 -7.08
N HIS A 84 13.00 -11.18 -7.86
CA HIS A 84 12.48 -12.51 -8.23
C HIS A 84 12.26 -13.43 -7.01
N ASP A 85 13.06 -13.26 -5.95
CA ASP A 85 12.91 -14.03 -4.70
C ASP A 85 11.76 -13.56 -3.81
N GLN A 86 11.10 -12.45 -4.16
CA GLN A 86 9.98 -11.87 -3.40
C GLN A 86 8.60 -12.27 -3.96
N LEU A 87 8.54 -13.01 -5.07
CA LEU A 87 7.27 -13.24 -5.79
C LEU A 87 6.25 -14.04 -4.97
N ALA A 88 6.68 -15.04 -4.22
CA ALA A 88 5.79 -15.82 -3.37
C ALA A 88 5.17 -14.97 -2.25
N GLU A 89 5.96 -14.13 -1.60
CA GLU A 89 5.47 -13.21 -0.58
C GLU A 89 4.54 -12.13 -1.17
N LEU A 90 4.87 -11.66 -2.38
CA LEU A 90 4.04 -10.69 -3.08
C LEU A 90 2.63 -11.28 -3.34
N VAL A 91 2.58 -12.50 -3.88
CA VAL A 91 1.30 -13.19 -4.14
C VAL A 91 0.49 -13.35 -2.85
N ALA A 92 1.15 -13.67 -1.74
CA ALA A 92 0.48 -13.89 -0.46
C ALA A 92 -0.01 -12.60 0.20
N SER A 93 0.59 -11.44 -0.09
CA SER A 93 0.36 -10.22 0.69
C SER A 93 -0.22 -9.05 -0.10
N CYS A 94 -0.04 -9.01 -1.42
CA CYS A 94 -0.53 -7.94 -2.29
C CYS A 94 -1.69 -8.40 -3.17
N ASN A 95 -2.54 -7.46 -3.54
CA ASN A 95 -3.69 -7.69 -4.43
C ASN A 95 -3.40 -7.23 -5.86
N ILE A 96 -2.49 -6.26 -6.01
CA ILE A 96 -2.13 -5.65 -7.29
C ILE A 96 -0.62 -5.44 -7.29
N SER A 97 0.02 -5.62 -8.44
CA SER A 97 1.42 -5.27 -8.63
C SER A 97 1.65 -4.71 -10.03
N TYR A 98 2.63 -3.81 -10.13
CA TYR A 98 3.03 -3.18 -11.37
C TYR A 98 4.39 -3.68 -11.81
N HIS A 99 4.53 -4.01 -13.09
CA HIS A 99 5.74 -4.62 -13.66
C HIS A 99 6.14 -3.89 -14.92
N SER A 100 7.46 -3.81 -15.15
CA SER A 100 8.04 -3.18 -16.34
C SER A 100 8.71 -4.18 -17.27
N ASP A 101 8.78 -5.47 -16.92
CA ASP A 101 9.37 -6.49 -17.77
C ASP A 101 8.52 -7.78 -17.79
N LEU A 102 8.55 -8.44 -18.94
CA LEU A 102 7.73 -9.64 -19.16
C LEU A 102 8.28 -10.86 -18.39
N THR A 103 9.59 -10.95 -18.18
CA THR A 103 10.19 -12.06 -17.45
C THR A 103 9.67 -12.12 -16.01
N THR A 104 9.68 -10.98 -15.31
CA THR A 104 9.14 -10.89 -13.96
C THR A 104 7.64 -11.21 -13.94
N LEU A 105 6.90 -10.76 -14.94
CA LEU A 105 5.46 -11.02 -15.04
C LEU A 105 5.17 -12.51 -15.21
N ASP A 106 5.95 -13.22 -16.05
CA ASP A 106 5.81 -14.67 -16.25
C ASP A 106 6.11 -15.45 -14.97
N LEU A 107 7.18 -15.07 -14.26
CA LEU A 107 7.54 -15.67 -12.98
C LEU A 107 6.48 -15.40 -11.89
N LEU A 108 5.90 -14.21 -11.88
CA LEU A 108 4.80 -13.88 -10.98
C LEU A 108 3.57 -14.76 -11.29
N GLY A 109 3.23 -14.93 -12.56
CA GLY A 109 2.14 -15.80 -12.98
C GLY A 109 2.35 -17.25 -12.51
N GLN A 110 3.58 -17.75 -12.57
CA GLN A 110 3.92 -19.08 -12.04
C GLN A 110 3.76 -19.13 -10.51
N ALA A 111 4.28 -18.14 -9.80
CA ALA A 111 4.13 -18.05 -8.33
C ALA A 111 2.65 -18.01 -7.91
N ALA A 112 1.81 -17.31 -8.65
CA ALA A 112 0.38 -17.26 -8.39
C ALA A 112 -0.32 -18.60 -8.60
N ARG A 113 0.06 -19.36 -9.65
CA ARG A 113 -0.46 -20.72 -9.88
C ARG A 113 -0.02 -21.68 -8.78
N ASP A 114 1.22 -21.57 -8.33
CA ASP A 114 1.76 -22.45 -7.29
C ASP A 114 1.13 -22.21 -5.92
N ALA A 115 0.55 -21.03 -5.69
CA ALA A 115 -0.09 -20.65 -4.44
C ALA A 115 -1.56 -21.08 -4.34
N ASN A 116 -2.17 -21.56 -5.43
CA ASN A 116 -3.59 -21.99 -5.50
C ASN A 116 -3.78 -23.51 -5.42
#